data_75b9ccec47ff888a031affc58bd29baa
#
_entry.id   75b9ccec47ff888a031affc58bd29baa
#
_cell.length_a   1.000
_cell.length_b   1.000
_cell.length_c   1.000
_cell.angle_alpha   90.00
_cell.angle_beta   90.00
_cell.angle_gamma   90.00
#
_symmetry.space_group_name_H-M   'P 1'
#
loop_
_entity.id
_entity.type
_entity.pdbx_description
1 polymer ?
#
loop_
_entity_poly.entity_id
_entity_poly.type
_entity_poly.pdbx_seq_one_letter_code
_entity_poly.pdbx_strand_id
1 'polypeptide(L)'
;MSTCLGLYIEENIIKYAKVTKERDQVKIDAFGVKFYENLDQVIKQIVEETFSYKTPISINLSEEMYNYFQVFALLSKKDLPRAIKTEFESYCTEKNYNQNVFETRYAITPNTQDKEKLKVIHISENKMELNKILQNFTNYKLQNIVPLPMTISNVSDFEENCLIVNIEENTTITTIIDQNVYDVTKMEIGSRNFLEKINAKENSYQKSYEICKETTIYTSEGKELTDNETSYLEDIMPTLYEIVGNVRKIMNESLDRISKVYITGVGALINNIDLYFEEYLEGVRCEILKPKFIKVTPDINIKDYIEVNSAISLALSGLGVGINGMNFKKVSTMDKLKEIFTIEVGNKKSQVGRKNPPKMVSLDFDQPLDKIEKNMIRGTAALAILLVVYGGFSLLINKQLEDKTQEANESISSTTAQIGLVNKDIQGVQSRTSDYTKKISALQESSKQVDENNRQQKAIPNLLNRLMYVMPSEVQITSIKNDTSSHITISAQSSSYAQLGYLTASIKSNGILTNVVSSSGQKQNNLVTIKIEGDLPWEKY
;
A
#
# COMPACT_ATOMS: atom_id res chain seq x y z
N MET A 1 27.81 -12.48 -2.43
CA MET A 1 26.82 -13.56 -2.35
C MET A 1 26.19 -13.56 -0.98
N SER A 2 24.91 -13.27 -0.87
CA SER A 2 24.15 -13.30 0.39
C SER A 2 23.01 -14.31 0.26
N THR A 3 22.78 -15.10 1.31
CA THR A 3 21.74 -16.15 1.32
C THR A 3 20.85 -15.95 2.53
N CYS A 4 19.53 -16.14 2.35
CA CYS A 4 18.54 -16.11 3.41
C CYS A 4 17.57 -17.27 3.27
N LEU A 5 17.13 -17.84 4.39
CA LEU A 5 16.06 -18.82 4.46
C LEU A 5 14.78 -18.11 4.90
N GLY A 6 13.79 -18.03 4.03
CA GLY A 6 12.45 -17.56 4.35
C GLY A 6 11.62 -18.72 4.88
N LEU A 7 10.96 -18.52 6.00
CA LEU A 7 10.01 -19.46 6.58
C LEU A 7 8.68 -18.74 6.75
N TYR A 8 7.66 -19.22 6.06
CA TYR A 8 6.29 -18.80 6.27
C TYR A 8 5.58 -19.85 7.11
N ILE A 9 5.16 -19.43 8.30
CA ILE A 9 4.66 -20.33 9.36
C ILE A 9 3.18 -20.06 9.54
N GLU A 10 2.38 -21.10 9.40
CA GLU A 10 0.96 -21.20 9.71
C GLU A 10 0.74 -22.24 10.83
N GLU A 11 -0.51 -22.47 11.22
CA GLU A 11 -0.80 -23.39 12.34
C GLU A 11 -0.37 -24.84 12.07
N ASN A 12 -0.57 -25.34 10.86
CA ASN A 12 -0.29 -26.76 10.51
C ASN A 12 0.72 -26.91 9.37
N ILE A 13 1.11 -25.82 8.73
CA ILE A 13 1.94 -25.81 7.53
C ILE A 13 3.10 -24.83 7.71
N ILE A 14 4.27 -25.24 7.27
CA ILE A 14 5.41 -24.34 7.08
C ILE A 14 5.89 -24.41 5.64
N LYS A 15 5.97 -23.27 4.99
CA LYS A 15 6.56 -23.13 3.66
C LYS A 15 7.95 -22.53 3.80
N TYR A 16 8.90 -23.03 3.07
CA TYR A 16 10.27 -22.56 3.14
C TYR A 16 10.87 -22.32 1.75
N ALA A 17 11.74 -21.31 1.68
CA ALA A 17 12.54 -21.03 0.49
C ALA A 17 13.91 -20.50 0.89
N LYS A 18 14.97 -21.17 0.44
CA LYS A 18 16.35 -20.70 0.57
C LYS A 18 16.72 -19.92 -0.68
N VAL A 19 16.92 -18.64 -0.52
CA VAL A 19 17.17 -17.71 -1.63
C VAL A 19 18.56 -17.12 -1.51
N THR A 20 19.28 -17.11 -2.62
CA THR A 20 20.61 -16.52 -2.76
C THR A 20 20.56 -15.35 -3.73
N LYS A 21 21.17 -14.22 -3.33
CA LYS A 21 21.33 -13.04 -4.17
C LYS A 21 22.80 -12.82 -4.49
N GLU A 22 23.13 -12.82 -5.80
CA GLU A 22 24.44 -12.46 -6.32
C GLU A 22 24.30 -11.24 -7.22
N ARG A 23 24.76 -10.07 -6.74
CA ARG A 23 24.55 -8.78 -7.44
C ARG A 23 23.06 -8.57 -7.70
N ASP A 24 22.64 -8.60 -8.97
CA ASP A 24 21.24 -8.42 -9.39
C ASP A 24 20.50 -9.73 -9.71
N GLN A 25 21.19 -10.87 -9.59
CA GLN A 25 20.57 -12.17 -9.83
C GLN A 25 20.09 -12.81 -8.54
N VAL A 26 18.86 -13.28 -8.57
CA VAL A 26 18.22 -14.02 -7.48
C VAL A 26 18.03 -15.47 -7.92
N LYS A 27 18.41 -16.42 -7.04
CA LYS A 27 18.27 -17.85 -7.27
C LYS A 27 17.62 -18.49 -6.04
N ILE A 28 16.73 -19.43 -6.28
CA ILE A 28 16.19 -20.31 -5.23
C ILE A 28 17.01 -21.58 -5.21
N ASP A 29 17.64 -21.87 -4.07
CA ASP A 29 18.51 -23.03 -3.91
C ASP A 29 17.76 -24.26 -3.37
N ALA A 30 16.75 -24.03 -2.53
CA ALA A 30 15.87 -25.07 -1.99
C ALA A 30 14.53 -24.44 -1.59
N PHE A 31 13.45 -25.19 -1.71
CA PHE A 31 12.13 -24.75 -1.29
C PHE A 31 11.23 -25.96 -1.05
N GLY A 32 10.12 -25.74 -0.37
CA GLY A 32 9.11 -26.78 -0.17
C GLY A 32 8.09 -26.42 0.89
N VAL A 33 7.21 -27.38 1.15
CA VAL A 33 6.14 -27.32 2.13
C VAL A 33 6.27 -28.50 3.08
N LYS A 34 6.09 -28.25 4.38
CA LYS A 34 6.06 -29.28 5.42
C LYS A 34 4.80 -29.13 6.26
N PHE A 35 4.20 -30.25 6.60
CA PHE A 35 3.11 -30.32 7.57
C PHE A 35 3.70 -30.71 8.92
N TYR A 36 3.20 -30.13 10.01
CA TYR A 36 3.80 -30.33 11.33
C TYR A 36 2.78 -30.29 12.46
N GLU A 37 3.11 -30.99 13.53
CA GLU A 37 2.47 -30.89 14.84
C GLU A 37 3.41 -30.21 15.86
N ASN A 38 4.73 -30.27 15.59
CA ASN A 38 5.76 -29.68 16.43
C ASN A 38 6.66 -28.75 15.61
N LEU A 39 6.56 -27.45 15.89
CA LEU A 39 7.26 -26.41 15.15
C LEU A 39 8.78 -26.53 15.25
N ASP A 40 9.33 -26.78 16.45
CA ASP A 40 10.78 -26.88 16.63
C ASP A 40 11.39 -28.03 15.84
N GLN A 41 10.68 -29.16 15.80
CA GLN A 41 11.13 -30.35 15.07
C GLN A 41 11.16 -30.08 13.56
N VAL A 42 10.11 -29.44 13.00
CA VAL A 42 10.04 -29.18 11.56
C VAL A 42 11.05 -28.10 11.14
N ILE A 43 11.28 -27.07 11.96
CA ILE A 43 12.33 -26.06 11.68
C ILE A 43 13.70 -26.74 11.64
N LYS A 44 14.01 -27.62 12.61
CA LYS A 44 15.25 -28.38 12.61
C LYS A 44 15.41 -29.22 11.35
N GLN A 45 14.36 -29.94 10.94
CA GLN A 45 14.36 -30.74 9.71
C GLN A 45 14.62 -29.89 8.48
N ILE A 46 13.95 -28.72 8.34
CA ILE A 46 14.16 -27.80 7.21
C ILE A 46 15.59 -27.28 7.17
N VAL A 47 16.14 -26.90 8.33
CA VAL A 47 17.52 -26.40 8.43
C VAL A 47 18.53 -27.48 8.05
N GLU A 48 18.29 -28.73 8.43
CA GLU A 48 19.13 -29.89 8.07
C GLU A 48 19.04 -30.19 6.57
N GLU A 49 17.86 -30.34 6.01
CA GLU A 49 17.61 -30.64 4.59
C GLU A 49 18.16 -29.56 3.65
N THR A 50 18.04 -28.29 4.05
CA THR A 50 18.52 -27.15 3.25
C THR A 50 19.98 -26.77 3.55
N PHE A 51 20.66 -27.46 4.47
CA PHE A 51 22.01 -27.10 4.93
C PHE A 51 22.11 -25.64 5.39
N SER A 52 21.15 -25.18 6.20
CA SER A 52 20.98 -23.78 6.55
C SER A 52 21.39 -23.45 7.98
N TYR A 53 22.27 -24.23 8.64
CA TYR A 53 22.69 -24.07 10.06
C TYR A 53 23.21 -22.67 10.42
N LYS A 54 23.81 -21.95 9.48
CA LYS A 54 24.36 -20.59 9.67
C LYS A 54 23.70 -19.55 8.79
N THR A 55 22.71 -19.96 8.02
CA THR A 55 21.98 -19.08 7.12
C THR A 55 21.06 -18.18 7.94
N PRO A 56 21.02 -16.86 7.67
CA PRO A 56 20.02 -15.98 8.25
C PRO A 56 18.60 -16.44 7.91
N ILE A 57 17.71 -16.36 8.88
CA ILE A 57 16.30 -16.74 8.73
C ILE A 57 15.43 -15.48 8.77
N SER A 58 14.45 -15.41 7.89
CA SER A 58 13.40 -14.39 7.87
C SER A 58 12.03 -15.06 7.95
N ILE A 59 11.17 -14.57 8.84
CA ILE A 59 9.85 -15.17 9.13
C ILE A 59 8.74 -14.13 9.09
N ASN A 60 7.50 -14.59 8.97
CA ASN A 60 6.31 -13.75 9.07
C ASN A 60 5.96 -13.39 10.52
N LEU A 61 5.17 -12.33 10.67
CA LEU A 61 4.31 -12.09 11.83
C LEU A 61 3.06 -12.97 11.73
N SER A 62 2.34 -13.14 12.83
CA SER A 62 1.12 -13.96 12.88
C SER A 62 -0.14 -13.13 13.16
N GLU A 63 -0.06 -12.18 14.10
CA GLU A 63 -1.23 -11.49 14.67
C GLU A 63 -1.15 -9.96 14.47
N GLU A 64 -0.40 -9.51 13.47
CA GLU A 64 -0.22 -8.09 13.22
C GLU A 64 -1.52 -7.38 12.86
N MET A 65 -1.66 -6.15 13.36
CA MET A 65 -2.77 -5.25 13.06
C MET A 65 -2.30 -4.09 12.19
N TYR A 66 -3.14 -3.69 11.25
CA TYR A 66 -2.89 -2.57 10.35
C TYR A 66 -3.80 -1.40 10.73
N ASN A 67 -3.20 -0.24 10.94
CA ASN A 67 -3.89 1.02 11.21
C ASN A 67 -3.43 2.06 10.20
N TYR A 68 -4.34 2.95 9.80
CA TYR A 68 -4.09 3.94 8.77
C TYR A 68 -4.22 5.34 9.34
N PHE A 69 -3.16 6.13 9.20
CA PHE A 69 -3.14 7.50 9.64
C PHE A 69 -2.85 8.44 8.46
N GLN A 70 -3.28 9.68 8.58
CA GLN A 70 -2.92 10.73 7.66
C GLN A 70 -2.10 11.78 8.41
N VAL A 71 -0.92 12.10 7.90
CA VAL A 71 -0.04 13.11 8.46
C VAL A 71 0.32 14.14 7.41
N PHE A 72 0.57 15.39 7.83
CA PHE A 72 0.91 16.44 6.87
C PHE A 72 2.24 16.14 6.17
N ALA A 73 2.28 16.32 4.85
CA ALA A 73 3.46 16.08 4.03
C ALA A 73 4.63 17.04 4.33
N LEU A 74 4.32 18.21 4.92
CA LEU A 74 5.31 19.24 5.28
C LEU A 74 6.05 18.96 6.60
N LEU A 75 5.71 17.88 7.31
CA LEU A 75 6.40 17.53 8.56
C LEU A 75 7.88 17.21 8.30
N SER A 76 8.74 17.70 9.18
CA SER A 76 10.16 17.38 9.12
C SER A 76 10.40 15.88 9.39
N LYS A 77 11.52 15.33 8.89
CA LYS A 77 11.90 13.93 9.18
C LYS A 77 12.01 13.61 10.67
N LYS A 78 12.19 14.63 11.54
CA LYS A 78 12.24 14.46 13.01
C LYS A 78 10.86 14.48 13.66
N ASP A 79 9.93 15.26 13.10
CA ASP A 79 8.60 15.44 13.66
C ASP A 79 7.63 14.34 13.20
N LEU A 80 7.86 13.79 12.01
CA LEU A 80 7.02 12.72 11.44
C LEU A 80 6.88 11.49 12.36
N PRO A 81 7.96 10.90 12.93
CA PRO A 81 7.81 9.78 13.87
C PRO A 81 7.03 10.15 15.13
N ARG A 82 7.14 11.41 15.59
CA ARG A 82 6.38 11.91 16.76
C ARG A 82 4.90 12.03 16.43
N ALA A 83 4.55 12.61 15.27
CA ALA A 83 3.18 12.72 14.81
C ALA A 83 2.53 11.32 14.69
N ILE A 84 3.20 10.37 14.04
CA ILE A 84 2.72 8.98 13.91
C ILE A 84 2.51 8.34 15.29
N LYS A 85 3.44 8.55 16.21
CA LYS A 85 3.31 8.03 17.59
C LYS A 85 2.09 8.64 18.29
N THR A 86 1.86 9.93 18.16
CA THR A 86 0.69 10.62 18.76
C THR A 86 -0.62 10.10 18.17
N GLU A 87 -0.69 9.89 16.84
CA GLU A 87 -1.86 9.28 16.19
C GLU A 87 -2.14 7.87 16.73
N PHE A 88 -1.10 7.06 16.90
CA PHE A 88 -1.24 5.72 17.47
C PHE A 88 -1.66 5.76 18.96
N GLU A 89 -1.14 6.69 19.75
CA GLU A 89 -1.56 6.92 21.14
C GLU A 89 -3.05 7.29 21.23
N SER A 90 -3.51 8.16 20.34
CA SER A 90 -4.93 8.54 20.22
C SER A 90 -5.80 7.35 19.85
N TYR A 91 -5.38 6.56 18.85
CA TYR A 91 -6.06 5.32 18.46
C TYR A 91 -6.15 4.31 19.62
N CYS A 92 -5.06 4.08 20.35
CA CYS A 92 -5.05 3.19 21.49
C CYS A 92 -5.99 3.67 22.59
N THR A 93 -6.05 4.99 22.84
CA THR A 93 -6.95 5.59 23.83
C THR A 93 -8.40 5.39 23.43
N GLU A 94 -8.74 5.64 22.17
CA GLU A 94 -10.10 5.44 21.64
C GLU A 94 -10.56 3.97 21.76
N LYS A 95 -9.67 3.02 21.48
CA LYS A 95 -9.96 1.58 21.53
C LYS A 95 -9.76 0.97 22.93
N ASN A 96 -9.36 1.73 23.93
CA ASN A 96 -8.98 1.25 25.27
C ASN A 96 -7.83 0.23 25.25
N TYR A 97 -6.89 0.37 24.32
CA TYR A 97 -5.71 -0.47 24.26
C TYR A 97 -4.54 0.14 25.05
N ASN A 98 -3.74 -0.70 25.69
CA ASN A 98 -2.48 -0.27 26.29
C ASN A 98 -1.38 -0.24 25.21
N GLN A 99 -1.00 0.96 24.76
CA GLN A 99 0.05 1.12 23.73
C GLN A 99 1.37 0.42 24.05
N ASN A 100 1.73 0.27 25.35
CA ASN A 100 3.01 -0.31 25.76
C ASN A 100 3.11 -1.81 25.49
N VAL A 101 2.00 -2.50 25.24
CA VAL A 101 2.00 -3.93 24.90
C VAL A 101 2.35 -4.20 23.44
N PHE A 102 2.37 -3.16 22.59
CA PHE A 102 2.66 -3.30 21.17
C PHE A 102 4.10 -2.91 20.83
N GLU A 103 4.68 -3.64 19.91
CA GLU A 103 5.82 -3.23 19.10
C GLU A 103 5.29 -2.73 17.77
N THR A 104 5.82 -1.64 17.24
CA THR A 104 5.22 -0.98 16.07
C THR A 104 6.25 -0.67 14.99
N ARG A 105 5.79 -0.70 13.73
CA ARG A 105 6.51 -0.25 12.54
C ARG A 105 5.53 0.55 11.67
N TYR A 106 6.06 1.32 10.75
CA TYR A 106 5.23 2.05 9.81
C TYR A 106 5.90 2.19 8.43
N ALA A 107 5.08 2.21 7.41
CA ALA A 107 5.44 2.62 6.06
C ALA A 107 4.70 3.91 5.70
N ILE A 108 5.28 4.71 4.83
CA ILE A 108 4.71 5.96 4.37
C ILE A 108 4.53 5.86 2.86
N THR A 109 3.34 6.15 2.40
CA THR A 109 3.01 6.21 0.99
C THR A 109 2.38 7.56 0.65
N PRO A 110 2.55 8.10 -0.56
CA PRO A 110 1.83 9.28 -1.01
C PRO A 110 0.32 9.07 -0.87
N ASN A 111 -0.40 10.10 -0.40
CA ASN A 111 -1.85 10.06 -0.39
C ASN A 111 -2.36 10.46 -1.78
N THR A 112 -3.06 9.57 -2.47
CA THR A 112 -3.60 9.83 -3.82
C THR A 112 -4.77 10.80 -3.81
N GLN A 113 -5.47 10.92 -2.67
CA GLN A 113 -6.66 11.78 -2.51
C GLN A 113 -6.32 13.20 -2.05
N ASP A 114 -5.26 13.36 -1.28
CA ASP A 114 -4.86 14.63 -0.68
C ASP A 114 -3.33 14.77 -0.73
N LYS A 115 -2.83 15.57 -1.67
CA LYS A 115 -1.39 15.79 -1.88
C LYS A 115 -0.71 16.55 -0.74
N GLU A 116 -1.48 17.18 0.16
CA GLU A 116 -0.93 17.88 1.34
C GLU A 116 -0.68 16.90 2.50
N LYS A 117 -1.16 15.67 2.38
CA LYS A 117 -1.02 14.62 3.38
C LYS A 117 -0.30 13.41 2.83
N LEU A 118 0.35 12.70 3.74
CA LEU A 118 0.92 11.37 3.52
C LEU A 118 0.02 10.34 4.20
N LYS A 119 -0.17 9.21 3.55
CA LYS A 119 -0.81 8.05 4.16
C LYS A 119 0.24 7.23 4.89
N VAL A 120 -0.02 6.89 6.13
CA VAL A 120 0.83 6.05 6.98
C VAL A 120 0.16 4.71 7.17
N ILE A 121 0.83 3.65 6.78
CA ILE A 121 0.46 2.27 7.12
C ILE A 121 1.18 1.95 8.42
N HIS A 122 0.47 1.97 9.53
CA HIS A 122 1.02 1.68 10.85
C HIS A 122 0.71 0.23 11.22
N ILE A 123 1.73 -0.52 11.53
CA ILE A 123 1.66 -1.94 11.82
C ILE A 123 2.06 -2.16 13.27
N SER A 124 1.23 -2.88 14.01
CA SER A 124 1.46 -3.19 15.41
C SER A 124 1.31 -4.68 15.68
N GLU A 125 2.22 -5.21 16.49
CA GLU A 125 2.23 -6.60 16.94
C GLU A 125 2.33 -6.66 18.46
N ASN A 126 1.65 -7.62 19.08
CA ASN A 126 1.72 -7.83 20.51
C ASN A 126 3.12 -8.33 20.90
N LYS A 127 3.75 -7.64 21.86
CA LYS A 127 5.09 -8.04 22.36
C LYS A 127 5.13 -9.44 22.96
N MET A 128 4.01 -9.94 23.50
CA MET A 128 3.95 -11.31 24.03
C MET A 128 4.04 -12.32 22.91
N GLU A 129 3.29 -12.14 21.81
CA GLU A 129 3.33 -13.00 20.64
C GLU A 129 4.70 -12.93 19.96
N LEU A 130 5.24 -11.72 19.79
CA LEU A 130 6.59 -11.54 19.28
C LEU A 130 7.65 -12.26 20.11
N ASN A 131 7.53 -12.25 21.45
CA ASN A 131 8.44 -12.98 22.33
C ASN A 131 8.30 -14.50 22.19
N LYS A 132 7.08 -15.04 22.01
CA LYS A 132 6.89 -16.47 21.75
C LYS A 132 7.60 -16.87 20.45
N ILE A 133 7.42 -16.10 19.39
CA ILE A 133 8.13 -16.32 18.12
C ILE A 133 9.64 -16.31 18.34
N LEU A 134 10.18 -15.31 19.05
CA LEU A 134 11.62 -15.21 19.33
C LEU A 134 12.15 -16.40 20.10
N GLN A 135 11.38 -16.98 21.03
CA GLN A 135 11.77 -18.16 21.80
C GLN A 135 12.00 -19.39 20.93
N ASN A 136 11.11 -19.63 19.94
CA ASN A 136 11.22 -20.76 19.01
C ASN A 136 12.48 -20.68 18.13
N PHE A 137 13.04 -19.47 17.95
CA PHE A 137 14.22 -19.24 17.10
C PHE A 137 15.50 -18.93 17.85
N THR A 138 15.56 -19.21 19.17
CA THR A 138 16.74 -18.89 19.99
C THR A 138 18.02 -19.57 19.50
N ASN A 139 17.90 -20.78 18.95
CA ASN A 139 19.03 -21.59 18.45
C ASN A 139 19.40 -21.30 16.99
N TYR A 140 18.69 -20.39 16.33
CA TYR A 140 18.85 -20.09 14.91
C TYR A 140 19.26 -18.63 14.69
N LYS A 141 19.87 -18.35 13.54
CA LYS A 141 20.24 -16.99 13.15
C LYS A 141 19.01 -16.25 12.60
N LEU A 142 18.02 -15.99 13.45
CA LEU A 142 16.88 -15.18 13.06
C LEU A 142 17.36 -13.77 12.71
N GLN A 143 17.08 -13.27 11.51
CA GLN A 143 17.47 -11.95 11.04
C GLN A 143 16.28 -10.99 11.00
N ASN A 144 15.16 -11.40 10.40
CA ASN A 144 13.99 -10.58 10.22
C ASN A 144 12.73 -11.28 10.74
N ILE A 145 11.82 -10.48 11.30
CA ILE A 145 10.42 -10.82 11.55
C ILE A 145 9.62 -9.70 10.88
N VAL A 146 8.88 -10.03 9.83
CA VAL A 146 8.23 -9.00 8.97
C VAL A 146 6.79 -9.37 8.65
N PRO A 147 5.90 -8.36 8.48
CA PRO A 147 4.53 -8.61 8.02
C PRO A 147 4.54 -9.06 6.56
N LEU A 148 3.99 -10.23 6.28
CA LEU A 148 3.98 -10.82 4.93
C LEU A 148 3.36 -9.89 3.88
N PRO A 149 2.20 -9.23 4.11
CA PRO A 149 1.59 -8.35 3.11
C PRO A 149 2.49 -7.20 2.65
N MET A 150 3.42 -6.75 3.50
CA MET A 150 4.39 -5.71 3.15
C MET A 150 5.58 -6.23 2.33
N THR A 151 5.75 -7.53 2.25
CA THR A 151 6.88 -8.16 1.55
C THR A 151 6.46 -8.92 0.29
N ILE A 152 5.21 -9.34 0.19
CA ILE A 152 4.73 -10.16 -0.94
C ILE A 152 4.91 -9.47 -2.30
N SER A 153 4.89 -8.15 -2.32
CA SER A 153 5.19 -7.36 -3.52
C SER A 153 6.63 -7.53 -4.05
N ASN A 154 7.56 -8.05 -3.24
CA ASN A 154 8.95 -8.28 -3.67
C ASN A 154 9.10 -9.43 -4.66
N VAL A 155 8.07 -10.28 -4.79
CA VAL A 155 8.10 -11.47 -5.65
C VAL A 155 8.07 -11.09 -7.13
N SER A 156 7.38 -10.00 -7.49
CA SER A 156 7.24 -9.56 -8.88
C SER A 156 7.41 -8.05 -9.01
N ASP A 157 7.45 -7.57 -10.25
CA ASP A 157 7.39 -6.13 -10.56
C ASP A 157 5.97 -5.79 -11.02
N PHE A 158 5.46 -4.65 -10.58
CA PHE A 158 4.11 -4.19 -10.89
C PHE A 158 4.19 -2.85 -11.62
N GLU A 159 3.79 -2.85 -12.89
CA GLU A 159 3.78 -1.63 -13.72
C GLU A 159 2.48 -0.84 -13.57
N GLU A 160 1.39 -1.54 -13.21
CA GLU A 160 0.06 -1.00 -13.08
C GLU A 160 -0.44 -1.09 -11.63
N ASN A 161 -1.44 -0.27 -11.30
CA ASN A 161 -2.14 -0.37 -10.03
C ASN A 161 -2.87 -1.71 -9.94
N CYS A 162 -2.60 -2.48 -8.91
CA CYS A 162 -3.12 -3.83 -8.79
C CYS A 162 -3.44 -4.22 -7.34
N LEU A 163 -4.18 -5.31 -7.21
CA LEU A 163 -4.34 -6.03 -5.94
C LEU A 163 -3.51 -7.31 -5.97
N ILE A 164 -2.92 -7.64 -4.83
CA ILE A 164 -2.33 -8.96 -4.59
C ILE A 164 -3.22 -9.65 -3.55
N VAL A 165 -3.93 -10.67 -3.98
CA VAL A 165 -4.80 -11.50 -3.13
C VAL A 165 -4.00 -12.73 -2.74
N ASN A 166 -3.50 -12.75 -1.51
CA ASN A 166 -2.73 -13.87 -0.97
C ASN A 166 -3.65 -14.74 -0.11
N ILE A 167 -4.08 -15.87 -0.68
CA ILE A 167 -5.01 -16.82 -0.05
C ILE A 167 -4.18 -17.90 0.64
N GLU A 168 -3.73 -17.62 1.85
CA GLU A 168 -3.08 -18.55 2.77
C GLU A 168 -4.09 -18.97 3.86
N GLU A 169 -3.64 -19.40 5.04
CA GLU A 169 -4.50 -19.73 6.18
C GLU A 169 -5.58 -18.65 6.38
N ASN A 170 -5.18 -17.40 6.38
CA ASN A 170 -6.01 -16.20 6.28
C ASN A 170 -5.70 -15.48 4.97
N THR A 171 -6.70 -14.81 4.40
CA THR A 171 -6.48 -14.05 3.17
C THR A 171 -6.02 -12.65 3.48
N THR A 172 -4.99 -12.20 2.78
CA THR A 172 -4.56 -10.80 2.80
C THR A 172 -4.66 -10.20 1.40
N ILE A 173 -5.20 -9.00 1.31
CA ILE A 173 -5.31 -8.24 0.07
C ILE A 173 -4.41 -7.02 0.20
N THR A 174 -3.34 -7.00 -0.60
CA THR A 174 -2.40 -5.88 -0.65
C THR A 174 -2.69 -5.04 -1.88
N THR A 175 -3.01 -3.78 -1.67
CA THR A 175 -3.22 -2.81 -2.75
C THR A 175 -1.90 -2.15 -3.12
N ILE A 176 -1.54 -2.20 -4.39
CA ILE A 176 -0.36 -1.55 -4.96
C ILE A 176 -0.80 -0.38 -5.83
N ILE A 177 -0.32 0.82 -5.50
CA ILE A 177 -0.55 2.04 -6.27
C ILE A 177 0.80 2.72 -6.51
N ASP A 178 1.06 3.09 -7.75
CA ASP A 178 2.34 3.69 -8.15
C ASP A 178 3.55 2.89 -7.65
N GLN A 179 3.49 1.55 -7.78
CA GLN A 179 4.50 0.58 -7.35
C GLN A 179 4.75 0.52 -5.83
N ASN A 180 3.93 1.19 -5.03
CA ASN A 180 4.04 1.19 -3.57
C ASN A 180 2.88 0.43 -2.93
N VAL A 181 3.13 -0.22 -1.81
CA VAL A 181 2.06 -0.75 -0.96
C VAL A 181 1.27 0.44 -0.41
N TYR A 182 0.00 0.50 -0.77
CA TYR A 182 -0.92 1.59 -0.42
C TYR A 182 -1.90 1.21 0.69
N ASP A 183 -2.37 -0.04 0.67
CA ASP A 183 -3.32 -0.57 1.65
C ASP A 183 -3.13 -2.07 1.85
N VAL A 184 -3.51 -2.57 3.01
CA VAL A 184 -3.53 -3.99 3.34
C VAL A 184 -4.83 -4.31 4.06
N THR A 185 -5.63 -5.19 3.50
CA THR A 185 -6.82 -5.74 4.15
C THR A 185 -6.55 -7.17 4.57
N LYS A 186 -6.70 -7.48 5.85
CA LYS A 186 -6.60 -8.84 6.40
C LYS A 186 -8.00 -9.38 6.65
N MET A 187 -8.25 -10.59 6.22
CA MET A 187 -9.52 -11.30 6.38
C MET A 187 -9.26 -12.59 7.16
N GLU A 188 -10.13 -12.92 8.09
CA GLU A 188 -10.05 -14.18 8.86
C GLU A 188 -10.52 -15.40 8.07
N ILE A 189 -10.71 -15.23 6.76
CA ILE A 189 -11.17 -16.25 5.82
C ILE A 189 -10.04 -16.55 4.86
N GLY A 190 -9.75 -17.83 4.65
CA GLY A 190 -8.68 -18.26 3.76
C GLY A 190 -8.69 -19.77 3.51
N SER A 191 -7.52 -20.31 3.19
CA SER A 191 -7.38 -21.74 2.90
C SER A 191 -7.75 -22.63 4.09
N ARG A 192 -7.59 -22.17 5.33
CA ARG A 192 -8.04 -22.90 6.52
C ARG A 192 -9.48 -23.35 6.39
N ASN A 193 -10.38 -22.48 5.95
CA ASN A 193 -11.82 -22.74 5.93
C ASN A 193 -12.22 -23.91 5.04
N PHE A 194 -11.56 -24.10 3.90
CA PHE A 194 -11.84 -25.24 3.04
C PHE A 194 -10.96 -26.44 3.35
N LEU A 195 -9.70 -26.24 3.76
CA LEU A 195 -8.82 -27.36 4.15
C LEU A 195 -9.35 -28.11 5.36
N GLU A 196 -9.89 -27.44 6.38
CA GLU A 196 -10.51 -28.07 7.54
C GLU A 196 -11.75 -28.89 7.16
N LYS A 197 -12.61 -28.38 6.24
CA LYS A 197 -13.78 -29.11 5.77
C LYS A 197 -13.39 -30.39 5.03
N ILE A 198 -12.37 -30.30 4.16
CA ILE A 198 -11.85 -31.46 3.44
C ILE A 198 -11.20 -32.44 4.42
N ASN A 199 -10.39 -31.93 5.38
CA ASN A 199 -9.74 -32.74 6.40
C ASN A 199 -10.72 -33.51 7.28
N ALA A 200 -11.88 -32.93 7.58
CA ALA A 200 -12.95 -33.62 8.31
C ALA A 200 -13.47 -34.86 7.55
N LYS A 201 -13.34 -34.91 6.23
CA LYS A 201 -13.71 -36.04 5.37
C LYS A 201 -12.55 -37.02 5.17
N GLU A 202 -11.35 -36.51 4.96
CA GLU A 202 -10.15 -37.26 4.57
C GLU A 202 -9.27 -37.73 5.73
N ASN A 203 -9.45 -37.14 6.93
CA ASN A 203 -8.63 -37.39 8.13
C ASN A 203 -7.11 -37.20 7.89
N SER A 204 -6.73 -36.34 6.97
CA SER A 204 -5.35 -36.00 6.65
C SER A 204 -5.25 -34.58 6.07
N TYR A 205 -4.60 -33.69 6.80
CA TYR A 205 -4.42 -32.30 6.37
C TYR A 205 -3.55 -32.20 5.11
N GLN A 206 -2.51 -33.04 5.02
CA GLN A 206 -1.67 -33.13 3.83
C GLN A 206 -2.48 -33.56 2.59
N LYS A 207 -3.33 -34.60 2.74
CA LYS A 207 -4.19 -35.06 1.65
C LYS A 207 -5.19 -33.96 1.23
N SER A 208 -5.75 -33.25 2.19
CA SER A 208 -6.65 -32.13 1.92
C SER A 208 -5.97 -31.02 1.10
N TYR A 209 -4.73 -30.75 1.41
CA TYR A 209 -3.91 -29.77 0.68
C TYR A 209 -3.64 -30.23 -0.76
N GLU A 210 -3.31 -31.50 -0.99
CA GLU A 210 -3.09 -32.05 -2.33
C GLU A 210 -4.39 -32.05 -3.15
N ILE A 211 -5.53 -32.37 -2.55
CA ILE A 211 -6.86 -32.28 -3.19
C ILE A 211 -7.12 -30.87 -3.72
N CYS A 212 -6.77 -29.83 -2.96
CA CYS A 212 -6.92 -28.45 -3.45
C CYS A 212 -6.08 -28.18 -4.70
N LYS A 213 -4.89 -28.76 -4.81
CA LYS A 213 -4.01 -28.63 -6.00
C LYS A 213 -4.58 -29.32 -7.24
N GLU A 214 -5.38 -30.35 -7.05
CA GLU A 214 -6.02 -31.13 -8.13
C GLU A 214 -7.39 -30.57 -8.51
N THR A 215 -8.05 -29.86 -7.59
CA THR A 215 -9.40 -29.30 -7.82
C THR A 215 -9.38 -28.24 -8.93
N THR A 216 -10.39 -28.30 -9.80
CA THR A 216 -10.63 -27.34 -10.88
C THR A 216 -11.97 -26.64 -10.66
N ILE A 217 -11.98 -25.31 -10.47
CA ILE A 217 -13.19 -24.57 -10.11
C ILE A 217 -13.91 -23.93 -11.30
N TYR A 218 -13.24 -23.78 -12.42
CA TYR A 218 -13.77 -23.14 -13.60
C TYR A 218 -13.32 -23.87 -14.86
N THR A 219 -14.24 -24.07 -15.79
CA THR A 219 -13.92 -24.65 -17.11
C THR A 219 -14.52 -23.81 -18.20
N SER A 220 -13.81 -23.69 -19.33
CA SER A 220 -14.38 -23.20 -20.56
C SER A 220 -15.48 -24.15 -21.06
N GLU A 221 -16.47 -23.60 -21.74
CA GLU A 221 -17.59 -24.36 -22.30
C GLU A 221 -17.12 -25.62 -23.06
N GLY A 222 -17.70 -26.77 -22.72
CA GLY A 222 -17.52 -28.03 -23.42
C GLY A 222 -16.47 -29.00 -22.87
N LYS A 223 -15.76 -28.65 -21.76
CA LYS A 223 -14.87 -29.59 -21.08
C LYS A 223 -15.56 -30.21 -19.87
N GLU A 224 -15.80 -31.53 -19.91
CA GLU A 224 -16.27 -32.29 -18.75
C GLU A 224 -15.11 -32.47 -17.75
N LEU A 225 -15.36 -32.14 -16.49
CA LEU A 225 -14.44 -32.38 -15.38
C LEU A 225 -14.60 -33.80 -14.87
N THR A 226 -13.52 -34.40 -14.39
CA THR A 226 -13.53 -35.67 -13.71
C THR A 226 -14.12 -35.56 -12.31
N ASP A 227 -14.64 -36.65 -11.76
CA ASP A 227 -15.18 -36.67 -10.40
C ASP A 227 -14.13 -36.24 -9.36
N ASN A 228 -12.84 -36.51 -9.58
CA ASN A 228 -11.75 -36.09 -8.70
C ASN A 228 -11.54 -34.58 -8.72
N GLU A 229 -11.74 -33.90 -9.87
CA GLU A 229 -11.59 -32.45 -10.00
C GLU A 229 -12.75 -31.69 -9.37
N THR A 230 -13.89 -32.31 -9.12
CA THR A 230 -15.13 -31.65 -8.67
C THR A 230 -15.61 -32.07 -7.28
N SER A 231 -15.10 -33.16 -6.72
CA SER A 231 -15.63 -33.80 -5.51
C SER A 231 -15.70 -32.93 -4.27
N TYR A 232 -14.85 -31.89 -4.19
CA TYR A 232 -14.77 -30.98 -3.05
C TYR A 232 -15.15 -29.53 -3.38
N LEU A 233 -15.72 -29.26 -4.55
CA LEU A 233 -16.14 -27.92 -4.95
C LEU A 233 -17.12 -27.30 -3.95
N GLU A 234 -18.05 -28.07 -3.40
CA GLU A 234 -19.02 -27.59 -2.40
C GLU A 234 -18.34 -27.09 -1.11
N ASP A 235 -17.17 -27.62 -0.75
CA ASP A 235 -16.41 -27.22 0.42
C ASP A 235 -15.56 -25.98 0.16
N ILE A 236 -15.07 -25.80 -1.06
CA ILE A 236 -14.12 -24.75 -1.48
C ILE A 236 -14.84 -23.49 -1.93
N MET A 237 -15.87 -23.63 -2.78
CA MET A 237 -16.55 -22.50 -3.44
C MET A 237 -17.11 -21.43 -2.49
N PRO A 238 -17.77 -21.77 -1.36
CA PRO A 238 -18.30 -20.73 -0.48
C PRO A 238 -17.23 -19.76 0.04
N THR A 239 -16.05 -20.29 0.39
CA THR A 239 -14.91 -19.49 0.86
C THR A 239 -14.36 -18.60 -0.26
N LEU A 240 -14.19 -19.13 -1.47
CA LEU A 240 -13.71 -18.36 -2.61
C LEU A 240 -14.72 -17.28 -3.04
N TYR A 241 -16.00 -17.57 -2.97
CA TYR A 241 -17.05 -16.59 -3.27
C TYR A 241 -17.00 -15.40 -2.29
N GLU A 242 -16.78 -15.65 -1.02
CA GLU A 242 -16.65 -14.61 -0.02
C GLU A 242 -15.37 -13.79 -0.22
N ILE A 243 -14.25 -14.44 -0.55
CA ILE A 243 -12.99 -13.75 -0.85
C ILE A 243 -13.15 -12.83 -2.08
N VAL A 244 -13.68 -13.35 -3.19
CA VAL A 244 -13.84 -12.54 -4.41
C VAL A 244 -14.84 -11.40 -4.22
N GLY A 245 -15.89 -11.61 -3.40
CA GLY A 245 -16.84 -10.57 -3.02
C GLY A 245 -16.17 -9.41 -2.26
N ASN A 246 -15.27 -9.72 -1.35
CA ASN A 246 -14.47 -8.71 -0.64
C ASN A 246 -13.46 -8.01 -1.56
N VAL A 247 -12.82 -8.73 -2.47
CA VAL A 247 -11.95 -8.13 -3.51
C VAL A 247 -12.74 -7.12 -4.35
N ARG A 248 -13.94 -7.50 -4.82
CA ARG A 248 -14.84 -6.62 -5.57
C ARG A 248 -15.23 -5.38 -4.77
N LYS A 249 -15.52 -5.52 -3.47
CA LYS A 249 -15.83 -4.40 -2.58
C LYS A 249 -14.65 -3.44 -2.48
N ILE A 250 -13.43 -3.93 -2.23
CA ILE A 250 -12.21 -3.11 -2.17
C ILE A 250 -11.98 -2.36 -3.48
N MET A 251 -12.17 -3.03 -4.62
CA MET A 251 -12.04 -2.39 -5.93
C MET A 251 -13.04 -1.26 -6.14
N ASN A 252 -14.30 -1.46 -5.74
CA ASN A 252 -15.37 -0.46 -5.87
C ASN A 252 -15.17 0.74 -4.92
N GLU A 253 -14.58 0.52 -3.75
CA GLU A 253 -14.25 1.55 -2.77
C GLU A 253 -12.96 2.30 -3.11
N SER A 254 -12.11 1.73 -3.95
CA SER A 254 -10.86 2.35 -4.39
C SER A 254 -11.15 3.47 -5.40
N LEU A 255 -10.71 4.69 -5.08
CA LEU A 255 -10.77 5.83 -6.00
C LEU A 255 -9.73 5.71 -7.12
N ASP A 256 -8.68 4.96 -6.88
CA ASP A 256 -7.65 4.67 -7.86
C ASP A 256 -8.06 3.44 -8.69
N ARG A 257 -7.93 3.54 -10.00
CA ARG A 257 -8.29 2.42 -10.88
C ARG A 257 -7.34 1.25 -10.65
N ILE A 258 -7.89 0.16 -10.17
CA ILE A 258 -7.23 -1.14 -10.14
C ILE A 258 -7.45 -1.81 -11.49
N SER A 259 -6.37 -2.04 -12.21
CA SER A 259 -6.42 -2.62 -13.57
C SER A 259 -6.20 -4.14 -13.57
N LYS A 260 -5.64 -4.68 -12.48
CA LYS A 260 -5.21 -6.07 -12.42
C LYS A 260 -5.29 -6.65 -11.02
N VAL A 261 -5.58 -7.93 -10.93
CA VAL A 261 -5.56 -8.70 -9.69
C VAL A 261 -4.58 -9.86 -9.82
N TYR A 262 -3.66 -9.97 -8.88
CA TYR A 262 -2.76 -11.10 -8.75
C TYR A 262 -3.20 -12.01 -7.61
N ILE A 263 -3.21 -13.32 -7.84
CA ILE A 263 -3.61 -14.32 -6.86
C ILE A 263 -2.38 -15.15 -6.49
N THR A 264 -2.18 -15.41 -5.20
CA THR A 264 -1.08 -16.22 -4.68
C THR A 264 -1.49 -16.97 -3.42
N GLY A 265 -0.59 -17.77 -2.85
CA GLY A 265 -0.86 -18.63 -1.70
C GLY A 265 -1.48 -19.97 -2.09
N VAL A 266 -2.06 -20.66 -1.12
CA VAL A 266 -2.71 -21.98 -1.32
C VAL A 266 -3.84 -21.90 -2.33
N GLY A 267 -4.64 -20.83 -2.27
CA GLY A 267 -5.74 -20.62 -3.21
C GLY A 267 -5.29 -20.59 -4.68
N ALA A 268 -4.09 -20.06 -4.95
CA ALA A 268 -3.55 -19.99 -6.31
C ALA A 268 -3.15 -21.37 -6.89
N LEU A 269 -3.17 -22.43 -6.09
CA LEU A 269 -2.88 -23.79 -6.54
C LEU A 269 -4.10 -24.48 -7.17
N ILE A 270 -5.31 -23.98 -6.85
CA ILE A 270 -6.56 -24.45 -7.42
C ILE A 270 -6.57 -24.11 -8.92
N ASN A 271 -6.91 -25.08 -9.76
CA ASN A 271 -6.89 -24.90 -11.21
C ASN A 271 -7.95 -23.89 -11.67
N ASN A 272 -7.54 -22.98 -12.55
CA ASN A 272 -8.38 -21.95 -13.18
C ASN A 272 -9.01 -20.95 -12.20
N ILE A 273 -8.38 -20.72 -11.02
CA ILE A 273 -8.86 -19.74 -10.06
C ILE A 273 -8.78 -18.31 -10.62
N ASP A 274 -7.79 -18.01 -11.45
CA ASP A 274 -7.64 -16.75 -12.15
C ASP A 274 -8.84 -16.46 -13.05
N LEU A 275 -9.29 -17.45 -13.84
CA LEU A 275 -10.49 -17.33 -14.68
C LEU A 275 -11.76 -17.15 -13.84
N TYR A 276 -11.87 -17.85 -12.72
CA TYR A 276 -12.99 -17.68 -11.79
C TYR A 276 -13.05 -16.24 -11.24
N PHE A 277 -11.93 -15.70 -10.80
CA PHE A 277 -11.86 -14.32 -10.32
C PHE A 277 -12.17 -13.31 -11.43
N GLU A 278 -11.64 -13.53 -12.64
CA GLU A 278 -11.86 -12.65 -13.79
C GLU A 278 -13.35 -12.53 -14.17
N GLU A 279 -14.09 -13.63 -14.12
CA GLU A 279 -15.53 -13.62 -14.37
C GLU A 279 -16.29 -12.86 -13.29
N TYR A 280 -16.00 -13.13 -12.00
CA TYR A 280 -16.69 -12.46 -10.89
C TYR A 280 -16.31 -11.01 -10.69
N LEU A 281 -15.15 -10.58 -11.19
CA LEU A 281 -14.69 -9.19 -11.17
C LEU A 281 -14.98 -8.43 -12.48
N GLU A 282 -15.97 -8.90 -13.26
CA GLU A 282 -16.49 -8.24 -14.45
C GLU A 282 -15.42 -7.96 -15.53
N GLY A 283 -14.52 -8.94 -15.74
CA GLY A 283 -13.48 -8.89 -16.77
C GLY A 283 -12.25 -8.08 -16.39
N VAL A 284 -12.07 -7.78 -15.10
CA VAL A 284 -10.78 -7.29 -14.61
C VAL A 284 -9.75 -8.41 -14.72
N ARG A 285 -8.64 -8.14 -15.39
CA ARG A 285 -7.60 -9.13 -15.65
C ARG A 285 -7.05 -9.73 -14.36
N CYS A 286 -7.16 -11.03 -14.22
CA CYS A 286 -6.68 -11.78 -13.07
C CYS A 286 -5.54 -12.71 -13.49
N GLU A 287 -4.47 -12.75 -12.73
CA GLU A 287 -3.31 -13.61 -13.01
C GLU A 287 -2.78 -14.24 -11.72
N ILE A 288 -2.18 -15.41 -11.88
CA ILE A 288 -1.43 -16.01 -10.78
C ILE A 288 -0.08 -15.28 -10.62
N LEU A 289 0.26 -14.86 -9.40
CA LEU A 289 1.50 -14.18 -9.08
C LEU A 289 2.70 -15.13 -9.26
N LYS A 290 3.57 -14.82 -10.21
CA LYS A 290 4.77 -15.62 -10.51
C LYS A 290 6.03 -14.87 -10.07
N PRO A 291 7.04 -15.56 -9.49
CA PRO A 291 8.30 -14.92 -9.18
C PRO A 291 9.01 -14.44 -10.46
N LYS A 292 9.35 -13.13 -10.52
CA LYS A 292 9.96 -12.48 -11.71
C LYS A 292 11.28 -13.06 -12.16
N PHE A 293 12.02 -13.67 -11.23
CA PHE A 293 13.37 -14.21 -11.48
C PHE A 293 13.35 -15.68 -11.89
N ILE A 294 12.18 -16.32 -11.95
CA ILE A 294 12.03 -17.68 -12.45
C ILE A 294 11.73 -17.63 -13.96
N LYS A 295 12.64 -18.16 -14.75
CA LYS A 295 12.37 -18.36 -16.18
C LYS A 295 11.55 -19.63 -16.34
N VAL A 296 10.31 -19.48 -16.80
CA VAL A 296 9.43 -20.61 -17.08
C VAL A 296 9.99 -21.39 -18.29
N THR A 297 10.41 -22.62 -18.06
CA THR A 297 10.82 -23.57 -19.11
C THR A 297 9.91 -24.80 -19.01
N PRO A 298 9.80 -25.64 -20.07
CA PRO A 298 8.94 -26.83 -20.04
C PRO A 298 9.22 -27.80 -18.89
N ASP A 299 10.45 -27.78 -18.37
CA ASP A 299 10.89 -28.66 -17.28
C ASP A 299 10.58 -28.13 -15.88
N ILE A 300 10.08 -26.88 -15.77
CA ILE A 300 9.80 -26.22 -14.49
C ILE A 300 8.29 -26.21 -14.26
N ASN A 301 7.84 -26.88 -13.21
CA ASN A 301 6.48 -26.71 -12.72
C ASN A 301 6.38 -25.40 -11.95
N ILE A 302 5.81 -24.37 -12.56
CA ILE A 302 5.68 -23.05 -11.96
C ILE A 302 4.81 -23.05 -10.69
N LYS A 303 3.86 -23.99 -10.56
CA LYS A 303 3.01 -24.12 -9.37
C LYS A 303 3.82 -24.36 -8.11
N ASP A 304 4.90 -25.11 -8.18
CA ASP A 304 5.76 -25.41 -7.02
C ASP A 304 6.42 -24.14 -6.46
N TYR A 305 6.72 -23.18 -7.32
CA TYR A 305 7.25 -21.87 -6.90
C TYR A 305 6.16 -20.93 -6.38
N ILE A 306 4.98 -20.94 -7.00
CA ILE A 306 3.81 -20.15 -6.54
C ILE A 306 3.41 -20.59 -5.15
N GLU A 307 3.45 -21.89 -4.87
CA GLU A 307 3.15 -22.49 -3.58
C GLU A 307 3.96 -21.91 -2.42
N VAL A 308 5.20 -21.52 -2.69
CA VAL A 308 6.14 -20.98 -1.70
C VAL A 308 6.42 -19.49 -1.86
N ASN A 309 5.61 -18.75 -2.60
CA ASN A 309 5.77 -17.31 -2.80
C ASN A 309 5.89 -16.53 -1.48
N SER A 310 5.09 -16.91 -0.48
CA SER A 310 5.15 -16.32 0.86
C SER A 310 6.54 -16.48 1.48
N ALA A 311 7.13 -17.67 1.42
CA ALA A 311 8.48 -17.93 1.92
C ALA A 311 9.56 -17.23 1.07
N ILE A 312 9.40 -17.19 -0.25
CA ILE A 312 10.30 -16.46 -1.16
C ILE A 312 10.33 -14.98 -0.80
N SER A 313 9.16 -14.36 -0.59
CA SER A 313 9.06 -12.93 -0.26
C SER A 313 9.76 -12.60 1.06
N LEU A 314 9.63 -13.48 2.06
CA LEU A 314 10.30 -13.36 3.35
C LEU A 314 11.83 -13.48 3.19
N ALA A 315 12.31 -14.44 2.40
CA ALA A 315 13.73 -14.58 2.10
C ALA A 315 14.30 -13.35 1.40
N LEU A 316 13.58 -12.79 0.43
CA LEU A 316 13.95 -11.56 -0.28
C LEU A 316 14.05 -10.37 0.69
N SER A 317 13.09 -10.23 1.61
CA SER A 317 13.15 -9.22 2.68
C SER A 317 14.39 -9.39 3.55
N GLY A 318 14.76 -10.63 3.91
CA GLY A 318 15.99 -10.95 4.63
C GLY A 318 17.28 -10.61 3.85
N LEU A 319 17.19 -10.54 2.51
CA LEU A 319 18.28 -10.11 1.63
C LEU A 319 18.27 -8.59 1.36
N GLY A 320 17.44 -7.83 2.07
CA GLY A 320 17.34 -6.38 1.93
C GLY A 320 16.58 -5.93 0.69
N VAL A 321 15.69 -6.76 0.15
CA VAL A 321 14.79 -6.39 -0.94
C VAL A 321 13.47 -5.93 -0.36
N GLY A 322 12.94 -4.81 -0.85
CA GLY A 322 11.63 -4.27 -0.48
C GLY A 322 11.66 -3.14 0.55
N ILE A 323 10.59 -2.97 1.31
CA ILE A 323 10.36 -1.83 2.19
C ILE A 323 11.26 -1.91 3.43
N ASN A 324 12.09 -0.89 3.62
CA ASN A 324 12.96 -0.78 4.78
C ASN A 324 12.15 -0.47 6.07
N GLY A 325 12.68 -0.91 7.21
CA GLY A 325 12.11 -0.55 8.52
C GLY A 325 10.97 -1.44 9.00
N MET A 326 10.60 -2.48 8.25
CA MET A 326 9.51 -3.40 8.60
C MET A 326 9.91 -4.54 9.54
N ASN A 327 11.17 -4.60 9.97
CA ASN A 327 11.66 -5.67 10.84
C ASN A 327 11.24 -5.43 12.29
N PHE A 328 10.49 -6.36 12.85
CA PHE A 328 10.02 -6.35 14.24
C PHE A 328 11.02 -6.97 15.22
N LYS A 329 12.04 -7.65 14.72
CA LYS A 329 13.13 -8.07 15.59
C LYS A 329 13.87 -6.84 16.11
N LYS A 330 13.94 -6.68 17.45
CA LYS A 330 14.76 -5.64 18.07
C LYS A 330 16.22 -5.94 17.77
N VAL A 331 16.85 -5.09 16.97
CA VAL A 331 18.29 -5.15 16.78
C VAL A 331 18.94 -4.59 18.03
N SER A 332 19.56 -5.45 18.84
CA SER A 332 20.37 -5.02 19.97
C SER A 332 21.46 -4.04 19.48
N THR A 333 21.74 -3.01 20.26
CA THR A 333 22.88 -2.09 19.98
C THR A 333 24.20 -2.86 19.83
N MET A 334 24.35 -4.00 20.52
CA MET A 334 25.49 -4.92 20.38
C MET A 334 25.52 -5.64 19.03
N ASP A 335 24.37 -5.97 18.44
CA ASP A 335 24.31 -6.59 17.11
C ASP A 335 24.62 -5.58 16.00
N LYS A 336 24.19 -4.32 16.15
CA LYS A 336 24.62 -3.22 15.28
C LYS A 336 26.12 -2.99 15.34
N LEU A 337 26.71 -3.04 16.53
CA LEU A 337 28.15 -2.95 16.70
C LEU A 337 28.88 -4.16 16.08
N LYS A 338 28.37 -5.38 16.25
CA LYS A 338 28.94 -6.57 15.60
C LYS A 338 28.89 -6.49 14.07
N GLU A 339 27.82 -5.97 13.50
CA GLU A 339 27.70 -5.77 12.05
C GLU A 339 28.71 -4.74 11.52
N ILE A 340 28.98 -3.68 12.27
CA ILE A 340 30.00 -2.68 11.95
C ILE A 340 31.42 -3.26 12.10
N PHE A 341 31.65 -4.20 13.03
CA PHE A 341 32.96 -4.80 13.28
C PHE A 341 33.19 -6.14 12.57
N THR A 342 32.22 -6.74 11.88
CA THR A 342 32.44 -7.81 10.92
C THR A 342 32.93 -7.24 9.58
N ILE A 343 34.09 -6.58 9.62
CA ILE A 343 34.92 -6.43 8.43
C ILE A 343 35.29 -7.85 8.01
N GLU A 344 34.98 -8.23 6.79
CA GLU A 344 35.46 -9.47 6.15
C GLU A 344 36.99 -9.52 6.23
N VAL A 345 37.52 -10.14 7.26
CA VAL A 345 38.90 -10.58 7.24
C VAL A 345 38.94 -11.79 6.30
N GLY A 346 39.26 -11.50 5.06
CA GLY A 346 39.48 -12.51 4.05
C GLY A 346 40.45 -13.58 4.58
N ASN A 347 40.00 -14.82 4.59
CA ASN A 347 40.79 -15.99 4.88
C ASN A 347 41.94 -16.14 3.89
N LYS A 348 43.06 -15.46 4.13
CA LYS A 348 44.36 -15.88 3.61
C LYS A 348 45.00 -16.76 4.69
N LYS A 349 44.89 -18.07 4.50
CA LYS A 349 45.77 -19.03 5.17
C LYS A 349 47.20 -18.72 4.74
N SER A 350 47.94 -17.95 5.53
CA SER A 350 49.38 -17.92 5.49
C SER A 350 49.91 -18.83 6.60
N GLN A 351 50.53 -19.92 6.21
CA GLN A 351 51.42 -20.70 7.05
C GLN A 351 52.52 -19.76 7.55
N VAL A 352 52.47 -19.39 8.80
CA VAL A 352 53.59 -18.73 9.48
C VAL A 352 54.37 -19.80 10.24
N GLY A 353 55.54 -20.11 9.67
CA GLY A 353 56.55 -20.93 10.35
C GLY A 353 56.94 -20.29 11.68
N ARG A 354 57.09 -21.13 12.70
CA ARG A 354 57.67 -20.78 13.99
C ARG A 354 59.02 -20.10 13.77
N LYS A 355 59.10 -18.80 13.98
CA LYS A 355 60.36 -18.09 14.22
C LYS A 355 60.50 -17.89 15.72
N ASN A 356 61.69 -18.29 16.23
CA ASN A 356 62.11 -18.11 17.60
C ASN A 356 61.93 -16.66 18.07
N PRO A 357 61.56 -16.43 19.35
CA PRO A 357 61.45 -15.08 19.87
C PRO A 357 62.83 -14.41 19.88
N PRO A 358 62.90 -13.09 19.58
CA PRO A 358 64.15 -12.36 19.64
C PRO A 358 64.71 -12.38 21.07
N LYS A 359 66.02 -12.68 21.22
CA LYS A 359 66.73 -12.56 22.46
C LYS A 359 66.66 -11.13 22.95
N MET A 360 66.07 -10.93 24.14
CA MET A 360 66.16 -9.66 24.83
C MET A 360 67.61 -9.42 25.24
N VAL A 361 68.12 -8.23 24.86
CA VAL A 361 69.40 -7.71 25.31
C VAL A 361 69.33 -7.53 26.84
N SER A 362 70.11 -8.30 27.60
CA SER A 362 70.26 -8.12 29.02
C SER A 362 71.09 -6.87 29.28
N LEU A 363 70.48 -5.87 29.87
CA LEU A 363 71.23 -4.80 30.54
C LEU A 363 71.75 -5.37 31.87
N ASP A 364 73.07 -5.60 31.97
CA ASP A 364 73.74 -5.95 33.15
C ASP A 364 73.74 -4.78 34.15
N PHE A 365 72.86 -4.88 35.16
CA PHE A 365 73.01 -4.07 36.38
C PHE A 365 73.62 -4.95 37.45
N ASP A 366 74.76 -4.53 37.90
CA ASP A 366 75.66 -5.25 38.89
C ASP A 366 75.12 -5.39 40.32
N GLN A 367 73.80 -5.40 40.53
CA GLN A 367 73.23 -5.82 41.84
C GLN A 367 71.91 -6.56 41.62
N PRO A 368 71.63 -7.64 42.37
CA PRO A 368 70.36 -8.37 42.21
C PRO A 368 69.22 -7.56 42.85
N LEU A 369 68.41 -6.93 42.00
CA LEU A 369 67.17 -6.25 42.40
C LEU A 369 66.24 -7.20 43.15
N ASP A 370 65.68 -6.73 44.26
CA ASP A 370 64.74 -7.50 45.11
C ASP A 370 63.45 -7.81 44.28
N LYS A 371 62.74 -8.90 44.62
CA LYS A 371 61.53 -9.34 43.93
C LYS A 371 60.49 -8.28 43.83
N ILE A 372 60.43 -7.39 44.82
CA ILE A 372 59.45 -6.26 44.87
C ILE A 372 59.83 -5.19 43.87
N GLU A 373 61.08 -4.80 43.71
CA GLU A 373 61.58 -3.81 42.74
C GLU A 373 61.44 -4.30 41.32
N LYS A 374 61.68 -5.61 41.02
CA LYS A 374 61.43 -6.21 39.72
C LYS A 374 59.96 -6.17 39.32
N ASN A 375 59.03 -6.33 40.26
CA ASN A 375 57.61 -6.25 40.01
C ASN A 375 57.14 -4.78 39.84
N MET A 376 57.73 -3.83 40.54
CA MET A 376 57.44 -2.41 40.34
C MET A 376 57.96 -1.93 38.98
N ILE A 377 59.15 -2.29 38.56
CA ILE A 377 59.70 -1.93 37.24
C ILE A 377 58.87 -2.56 36.12
N ARG A 378 58.41 -3.82 36.28
CA ARG A 378 57.49 -4.44 35.32
C ARG A 378 56.12 -3.74 35.27
N GLY A 379 55.62 -3.34 36.44
CA GLY A 379 54.36 -2.60 36.53
C GLY A 379 54.45 -1.22 35.88
N THR A 380 55.52 -0.47 36.13
CA THR A 380 55.72 0.87 35.52
C THR A 380 55.98 0.79 34.02
N ALA A 381 56.74 -0.24 33.54
CA ALA A 381 56.94 -0.47 32.11
C ALA A 381 55.63 -0.85 31.40
N ALA A 382 54.80 -1.70 31.99
CA ALA A 382 53.49 -2.06 31.47
C ALA A 382 52.56 -0.84 31.40
N LEU A 383 52.57 0.03 32.40
CA LEU A 383 51.77 1.24 32.47
C LEU A 383 52.22 2.28 31.43
N ALA A 384 53.54 2.43 31.20
CA ALA A 384 54.09 3.28 30.16
C ALA A 384 53.73 2.80 28.76
N ILE A 385 53.76 1.48 28.50
CA ILE A 385 53.32 0.90 27.23
C ILE A 385 51.81 1.15 27.00
N LEU A 386 50.99 0.99 28.04
CA LEU A 386 49.56 1.25 28.00
C LEU A 386 49.25 2.73 27.67
N LEU A 387 49.99 3.67 28.24
CA LEU A 387 49.86 5.11 27.96
C LEU A 387 50.28 5.46 26.52
N VAL A 388 51.35 4.85 26.00
CA VAL A 388 51.80 5.07 24.62
C VAL A 388 50.75 4.49 23.60
N VAL A 389 50.22 3.32 23.90
CA VAL A 389 49.15 2.71 23.07
C VAL A 389 47.89 3.54 23.13
N TYR A 390 47.49 4.02 24.34
CA TYR A 390 46.31 4.88 24.48
C TYR A 390 46.48 6.23 23.77
N GLY A 391 47.67 6.86 23.92
CA GLY A 391 47.98 8.12 23.22
C GLY A 391 47.98 7.98 21.68
N GLY A 392 48.60 6.92 21.18
CA GLY A 392 48.59 6.60 19.75
C GLY A 392 47.20 6.34 19.17
N PHE A 393 46.38 5.59 19.93
CA PHE A 393 44.98 5.29 19.55
C PHE A 393 44.11 6.55 19.58
N SER A 394 44.31 7.44 20.57
CA SER A 394 43.61 8.71 20.68
C SER A 394 43.90 9.64 19.50
N LEU A 395 45.17 9.72 19.06
CA LEU A 395 45.56 10.52 17.90
C LEU A 395 44.96 9.98 16.59
N LEU A 396 44.91 8.66 16.43
CA LEU A 396 44.29 8.03 15.25
C LEU A 396 42.78 8.27 15.21
N ILE A 397 42.11 8.16 16.36
CA ILE A 397 40.65 8.42 16.45
C ILE A 397 40.36 9.89 16.17
N ASN A 398 41.14 10.82 16.73
CA ASN A 398 40.92 12.25 16.49
C ASN A 398 41.11 12.62 15.02
N LYS A 399 42.12 12.08 14.35
CA LYS A 399 42.33 12.31 12.91
C LYS A 399 41.19 11.74 12.07
N GLN A 400 40.71 10.52 12.35
CA GLN A 400 39.55 9.95 11.66
C GLN A 400 38.27 10.75 11.94
N LEU A 401 38.11 11.31 13.14
CA LEU A 401 36.98 12.13 13.47
C LEU A 401 37.00 13.47 12.71
N GLU A 402 38.16 14.10 12.59
CA GLU A 402 38.35 15.33 11.77
C GLU A 402 38.03 15.07 10.30
N ASP A 403 38.58 14.01 9.70
CA ASP A 403 38.33 13.65 8.31
C ASP A 403 36.84 13.40 8.05
N LYS A 404 36.18 12.64 8.95
CA LYS A 404 34.73 12.36 8.86
C LYS A 404 33.87 13.61 9.08
N THR A 405 34.30 14.51 9.95
CA THR A 405 33.58 15.78 10.20
C THR A 405 33.69 16.70 9.00
N GLN A 406 34.83 16.70 8.33
CA GLN A 406 35.05 17.50 7.12
C GLN A 406 34.22 16.96 5.94
N GLU A 407 34.21 15.62 5.69
CA GLU A 407 33.35 14.97 4.71
C GLU A 407 31.86 15.26 4.97
N ALA A 408 31.44 15.18 6.23
CA ALA A 408 30.06 15.47 6.61
C ALA A 408 29.67 16.94 6.35
N ASN A 409 30.56 17.89 6.66
CA ASN A 409 30.35 19.32 6.42
C ASN A 409 30.30 19.66 4.93
N GLU A 410 31.14 19.05 4.10
CA GLU A 410 31.10 19.19 2.64
C GLU A 410 29.79 18.62 2.05
N SER A 411 29.34 17.46 2.55
CA SER A 411 28.07 16.86 2.16
C SER A 411 26.88 17.72 2.57
N ILE A 412 26.89 18.29 3.79
CA ILE A 412 25.86 19.22 4.27
C ILE A 412 25.83 20.49 3.41
N SER A 413 27.01 21.05 3.08
CA SER A 413 27.11 22.24 2.24
C SER A 413 26.53 22.01 0.84
N SER A 414 26.90 20.88 0.19
CA SER A 414 26.37 20.51 -1.13
C SER A 414 24.87 20.27 -1.11
N THR A 415 24.37 19.57 -0.09
CA THR A 415 22.95 19.30 0.09
C THR A 415 22.16 20.60 0.35
N THR A 416 22.72 21.53 1.12
CA THR A 416 22.10 22.83 1.39
C THR A 416 22.00 23.66 0.12
N ALA A 417 23.02 23.62 -0.74
CA ALA A 417 22.99 24.28 -2.05
C ALA A 417 21.90 23.68 -2.97
N GLN A 418 21.77 22.35 -2.99
CA GLN A 418 20.71 21.66 -3.75
C GLN A 418 19.31 22.02 -3.23
N ILE A 419 19.12 22.07 -1.90
CA ILE A 419 17.86 22.53 -1.28
C ILE A 419 17.54 23.96 -1.71
N GLY A 420 18.53 24.84 -1.79
CA GLY A 420 18.36 26.21 -2.28
C GLY A 420 17.85 26.29 -3.71
N LEU A 421 18.37 25.44 -4.61
CA LEU A 421 17.92 25.36 -6.00
C LEU A 421 16.49 24.81 -6.10
N VAL A 422 16.19 23.72 -5.38
CA VAL A 422 14.85 23.12 -5.37
C VAL A 422 13.81 24.09 -4.80
N ASN A 423 14.14 24.84 -3.76
CA ASN A 423 13.24 25.87 -3.21
C ASN A 423 12.93 26.98 -4.21
N LYS A 424 13.92 27.39 -5.02
CA LYS A 424 13.71 28.36 -6.08
C LYS A 424 12.78 27.82 -7.18
N ASP A 425 12.94 26.55 -7.54
CA ASP A 425 12.07 25.88 -8.51
C ASP A 425 10.64 25.74 -7.96
N ILE A 426 10.48 25.40 -6.68
CA ILE A 426 9.17 25.34 -6.01
C ILE A 426 8.47 26.70 -6.05
N GLN A 427 9.18 27.80 -5.76
CA GLN A 427 8.61 29.15 -5.86
C GLN A 427 8.18 29.47 -7.31
N GLY A 428 8.97 29.07 -8.30
CA GLY A 428 8.62 29.21 -9.70
C GLY A 428 7.35 28.44 -10.09
N VAL A 429 7.20 27.22 -9.60
CA VAL A 429 6.00 26.38 -9.83
C VAL A 429 4.79 26.97 -9.12
N GLN A 430 4.94 27.43 -7.87
CA GLN A 430 3.85 28.06 -7.11
C GLN A 430 3.32 29.32 -7.80
N SER A 431 4.23 30.17 -8.31
CA SER A 431 3.84 31.35 -9.09
C SER A 431 3.01 30.99 -10.33
N ARG A 432 3.47 29.99 -11.12
CA ARG A 432 2.74 29.49 -12.28
C ARG A 432 1.38 28.91 -11.93
N THR A 433 1.31 28.14 -10.82
CA THR A 433 0.05 27.56 -10.35
C THR A 433 -0.95 28.65 -9.98
N SER A 434 -0.51 29.71 -9.29
CA SER A 434 -1.36 30.87 -8.98
C SER A 434 -1.90 31.54 -10.24
N ASP A 435 -1.05 31.70 -11.27
CA ASP A 435 -1.47 32.31 -12.55
C ASP A 435 -2.46 31.42 -13.31
N TYR A 436 -2.26 30.10 -13.30
CA TYR A 436 -3.22 29.17 -13.89
C TYR A 436 -4.57 29.17 -13.15
N THR A 437 -4.55 29.21 -11.83
CA THR A 437 -5.78 29.28 -11.02
C THR A 437 -6.58 30.54 -11.35
N LYS A 438 -5.93 31.69 -11.51
CA LYS A 438 -6.59 32.94 -11.95
C LYS A 438 -7.19 32.82 -13.35
N LYS A 439 -6.48 32.20 -14.30
CA LYS A 439 -6.99 31.97 -15.64
C LYS A 439 -8.20 31.01 -15.66
N ILE A 440 -8.17 29.97 -14.86
CA ILE A 440 -9.29 29.01 -14.74
C ILE A 440 -10.52 29.71 -14.17
N SER A 441 -10.38 30.52 -13.11
CA SER A 441 -11.52 31.26 -12.55
C SER A 441 -12.10 32.28 -13.55
N ALA A 442 -11.25 32.98 -14.30
CA ALA A 442 -11.71 33.88 -15.34
C ALA A 442 -12.46 33.16 -16.51
N LEU A 443 -11.98 31.98 -16.90
CA LEU A 443 -12.67 31.13 -17.90
C LEU A 443 -13.99 30.59 -17.37
N GLN A 444 -14.07 30.18 -16.12
CA GLN A 444 -15.32 29.72 -15.49
C GLN A 444 -16.36 30.86 -15.42
N GLU A 445 -15.94 32.08 -15.09
CA GLU A 445 -16.79 33.25 -15.09
C GLU A 445 -17.31 33.54 -16.50
N SER A 446 -16.42 33.52 -17.50
CA SER A 446 -16.81 33.72 -18.91
C SER A 446 -17.77 32.63 -19.41
N SER A 447 -17.55 31.37 -19.02
CA SER A 447 -18.46 30.27 -19.37
C SER A 447 -19.84 30.47 -18.78
N LYS A 448 -19.95 30.90 -17.53
CA LYS A 448 -21.25 31.23 -16.91
C LYS A 448 -21.96 32.35 -17.64
N GLN A 449 -21.23 33.40 -18.04
CA GLN A 449 -21.83 34.51 -18.83
C GLN A 449 -22.33 34.06 -20.19
N VAL A 450 -21.61 33.16 -20.87
CA VAL A 450 -22.04 32.60 -22.17
C VAL A 450 -23.28 31.73 -21.99
N ASP A 451 -23.32 30.90 -20.93
CA ASP A 451 -24.50 30.07 -20.65
C ASP A 451 -25.73 30.91 -20.31
N GLU A 452 -25.54 31.99 -19.57
CA GLU A 452 -26.62 32.92 -19.23
C GLU A 452 -27.13 33.67 -20.44
N ASN A 453 -26.26 34.15 -21.31
CA ASN A 453 -26.62 34.75 -22.58
C ASN A 453 -27.35 33.78 -23.52
N ASN A 454 -26.91 32.53 -23.63
CA ASN A 454 -27.55 31.50 -24.41
C ASN A 454 -28.96 31.16 -23.89
N ARG A 455 -29.15 31.14 -22.57
CA ARG A 455 -30.47 30.96 -21.95
C ARG A 455 -31.38 32.13 -22.28
N GLN A 456 -30.91 33.37 -22.16
CA GLN A 456 -31.68 34.58 -22.46
C GLN A 456 -32.11 34.61 -23.94
N GLN A 457 -31.21 34.24 -24.87
CA GLN A 457 -31.54 34.19 -26.31
C GLN A 457 -32.62 33.14 -26.65
N LYS A 458 -32.68 32.01 -25.94
CA LYS A 458 -33.64 30.93 -26.18
C LYS A 458 -34.96 31.12 -25.43
N ALA A 459 -35.03 31.95 -24.42
CA ALA A 459 -36.19 32.11 -23.55
C ALA A 459 -37.40 32.67 -24.31
N ILE A 460 -37.24 33.70 -25.11
CA ILE A 460 -38.35 34.31 -25.86
C ILE A 460 -38.89 33.36 -26.94
N PRO A 461 -38.09 32.72 -27.82
CA PRO A 461 -38.58 31.72 -28.76
C PRO A 461 -39.34 30.56 -28.09
N ASN A 462 -38.82 30.06 -26.94
CA ASN A 462 -39.47 28.98 -26.19
C ASN A 462 -40.79 29.44 -25.56
N LEU A 463 -40.85 30.65 -25.02
CA LEU A 463 -42.10 31.25 -24.53
C LEU A 463 -43.15 31.35 -25.65
N LEU A 464 -42.78 31.86 -26.83
CA LEU A 464 -43.67 31.97 -27.99
C LEU A 464 -44.22 30.59 -28.41
N ASN A 465 -43.34 29.60 -28.52
CA ASN A 465 -43.77 28.24 -28.87
C ASN A 465 -44.79 27.70 -27.86
N ARG A 466 -44.54 27.86 -26.56
CA ARG A 466 -45.46 27.39 -25.50
C ARG A 466 -46.77 28.16 -25.53
N LEU A 467 -46.76 29.48 -25.77
CA LEU A 467 -47.95 30.29 -25.91
C LEU A 467 -48.81 29.83 -27.10
N MET A 468 -48.20 29.50 -28.24
CA MET A 468 -48.90 28.97 -29.42
C MET A 468 -49.74 27.72 -29.12
N TYR A 469 -49.25 26.81 -28.22
CA TYR A 469 -49.98 25.59 -27.87
C TYR A 469 -51.19 25.82 -26.97
N VAL A 470 -51.23 26.91 -26.21
CA VAL A 470 -52.30 27.19 -25.23
C VAL A 470 -53.21 28.33 -25.66
N MET A 471 -52.90 28.99 -26.77
CA MET A 471 -53.63 30.16 -27.25
C MET A 471 -54.92 29.73 -27.94
N PRO A 472 -56.10 30.21 -27.52
CA PRO A 472 -57.35 29.99 -28.22
C PRO A 472 -57.31 30.66 -29.58
N SER A 473 -58.01 30.09 -30.58
CA SER A 473 -58.04 30.56 -31.97
C SER A 473 -58.56 31.99 -32.14
N GLU A 474 -59.39 32.48 -31.22
CA GLU A 474 -60.02 33.82 -31.28
C GLU A 474 -59.21 34.88 -30.48
N VAL A 475 -58.04 34.49 -29.91
CA VAL A 475 -57.20 35.44 -29.19
C VAL A 475 -55.97 35.80 -30.03
N GLN A 476 -55.70 37.10 -30.08
CA GLN A 476 -54.55 37.65 -30.76
C GLN A 476 -53.61 38.32 -29.74
N ILE A 477 -52.33 37.91 -29.70
CA ILE A 477 -51.31 38.58 -28.93
C ILE A 477 -50.81 39.80 -29.69
N THR A 478 -50.96 40.98 -29.10
CA THR A 478 -50.60 42.26 -29.74
C THR A 478 -49.21 42.73 -29.44
N SER A 479 -48.70 42.37 -28.23
CA SER A 479 -47.31 42.64 -27.86
C SER A 479 -46.85 41.74 -26.76
N ILE A 480 -45.56 41.47 -26.76
CA ILE A 480 -44.83 40.84 -25.63
C ILE A 480 -43.69 41.78 -25.31
N LYS A 481 -43.63 42.24 -24.05
CA LYS A 481 -42.57 43.12 -23.55
C LYS A 481 -41.82 42.39 -22.45
N ASN A 482 -40.53 42.55 -22.45
CA ASN A 482 -39.66 42.11 -21.39
C ASN A 482 -39.23 43.36 -20.57
N ASP A 483 -39.81 43.54 -19.41
CA ASP A 483 -39.59 44.73 -18.58
C ASP A 483 -38.35 44.62 -17.72
N THR A 484 -37.97 43.38 -17.33
CA THR A 484 -36.73 43.05 -16.62
C THR A 484 -36.25 41.69 -17.10
N SER A 485 -35.07 41.24 -16.64
CA SER A 485 -34.49 39.94 -17.05
C SER A 485 -35.40 38.73 -16.88
N SER A 486 -36.43 38.81 -16.04
CA SER A 486 -37.39 37.73 -15.76
C SER A 486 -38.86 38.12 -15.92
N HIS A 487 -39.21 39.40 -15.92
CA HIS A 487 -40.60 39.83 -15.91
C HIS A 487 -41.11 40.10 -17.35
N ILE A 488 -42.20 39.42 -17.73
CA ILE A 488 -42.81 39.48 -19.05
C ILE A 488 -44.21 40.07 -18.95
N THR A 489 -44.54 41.05 -19.81
CA THR A 489 -45.87 41.59 -20.01
C THR A 489 -46.39 41.18 -21.42
N ILE A 490 -47.49 40.40 -21.45
CA ILE A 490 -48.16 39.96 -22.65
C ILE A 490 -49.45 40.76 -22.81
N SER A 491 -49.61 41.50 -23.91
CA SER A 491 -50.88 42.15 -24.28
C SER A 491 -51.62 41.25 -25.24
N ALA A 492 -52.88 40.93 -24.94
CA ALA A 492 -53.71 40.09 -25.78
C ALA A 492 -55.10 40.72 -25.97
N GLN A 493 -55.68 40.50 -27.16
CA GLN A 493 -57.03 41.00 -27.54
C GLN A 493 -57.89 39.87 -28.07
N SER A 494 -59.20 39.94 -27.81
CA SER A 494 -60.20 39.01 -28.30
C SER A 494 -61.59 39.70 -28.36
N SER A 495 -62.52 39.14 -29.08
CA SER A 495 -63.92 39.54 -29.04
C SER A 495 -64.64 39.12 -27.77
N SER A 496 -64.09 38.16 -27.04
CA SER A 496 -64.67 37.52 -25.83
C SER A 496 -63.80 37.64 -24.60
N TYR A 497 -64.37 38.07 -23.48
CA TYR A 497 -63.73 38.01 -22.14
C TYR A 497 -63.40 36.58 -21.72
N ALA A 498 -64.26 35.61 -22.09
CA ALA A 498 -64.04 34.21 -21.72
C ALA A 498 -62.79 33.63 -22.34
N GLN A 499 -62.51 33.96 -23.63
CA GLN A 499 -61.29 33.50 -24.33
C GLN A 499 -60.02 34.08 -23.72
N LEU A 500 -60.02 35.32 -23.30
CA LEU A 500 -58.90 35.97 -22.62
C LEU A 500 -58.70 35.43 -21.23
N GLY A 501 -59.80 35.13 -20.47
CA GLY A 501 -59.75 34.45 -19.19
C GLY A 501 -59.18 33.03 -19.30
N TYR A 502 -59.57 32.30 -20.36
CA TYR A 502 -59.03 30.98 -20.67
C TYR A 502 -57.51 31.03 -20.95
N LEU A 503 -57.07 32.00 -21.80
CA LEU A 503 -55.65 32.19 -22.05
C LEU A 503 -54.86 32.43 -20.74
N THR A 504 -55.37 33.33 -19.88
CA THR A 504 -54.72 33.64 -18.59
C THR A 504 -54.64 32.41 -17.69
N ALA A 505 -55.74 31.65 -17.58
CA ALA A 505 -55.81 30.41 -16.81
C ALA A 505 -54.86 29.34 -17.38
N SER A 506 -54.79 29.22 -18.71
CA SER A 506 -53.89 28.27 -19.38
C SER A 506 -52.41 28.61 -19.18
N ILE A 507 -52.04 29.89 -19.27
CA ILE A 507 -50.67 30.34 -18.97
C ILE A 507 -50.26 29.98 -17.54
N LYS A 508 -51.18 30.18 -16.59
CA LYS A 508 -50.97 29.88 -15.18
C LYS A 508 -50.92 28.36 -14.92
N SER A 509 -51.87 27.59 -15.42
CA SER A 509 -51.99 26.15 -15.18
C SER A 509 -50.86 25.33 -15.81
N ASN A 510 -50.40 25.73 -16.99
CA ASN A 510 -49.30 25.09 -17.70
C ASN A 510 -47.92 25.59 -17.21
N GLY A 511 -47.88 26.51 -16.24
CA GLY A 511 -46.66 27.06 -15.69
C GLY A 511 -45.77 27.72 -16.76
N ILE A 512 -46.39 28.38 -17.75
CA ILE A 512 -45.68 29.13 -18.79
C ILE A 512 -45.05 30.38 -18.19
N LEU A 513 -45.81 31.07 -17.33
CA LEU A 513 -45.29 32.10 -16.43
C LEU A 513 -45.65 31.77 -14.99
N THR A 514 -44.85 32.23 -14.05
CA THR A 514 -45.14 32.22 -12.61
C THR A 514 -45.62 33.60 -12.17
N ASN A 515 -46.23 33.68 -10.98
CA ASN A 515 -46.76 34.96 -10.44
C ASN A 515 -47.70 35.68 -11.39
N VAL A 516 -48.52 34.93 -12.16
CA VAL A 516 -49.36 35.48 -13.22
C VAL A 516 -50.46 36.39 -12.67
N VAL A 517 -50.46 37.64 -13.11
CA VAL A 517 -51.47 38.64 -12.79
C VAL A 517 -52.06 39.18 -14.11
N SER A 518 -53.35 39.36 -14.17
CA SER A 518 -54.00 39.99 -15.36
C SER A 518 -54.67 41.30 -14.96
N SER A 519 -54.54 42.30 -15.84
CA SER A 519 -55.28 43.56 -15.70
C SER A 519 -56.79 43.37 -15.98
N SER A 520 -57.62 44.29 -15.50
CA SER A 520 -59.02 44.35 -15.90
C SER A 520 -59.14 44.60 -17.43
N GLY A 521 -59.96 43.80 -18.07
CA GLY A 521 -60.20 43.93 -19.54
C GLY A 521 -60.82 45.26 -19.95
N GLN A 522 -60.22 45.93 -20.90
CA GLN A 522 -60.78 47.17 -21.49
C GLN A 522 -61.42 46.84 -22.85
N LYS A 523 -62.69 47.21 -23.00
CA LYS A 523 -63.44 47.01 -24.29
C LYS A 523 -63.40 48.27 -25.10
N GLN A 524 -62.84 48.19 -26.30
CA GLN A 524 -62.79 49.21 -27.31
C GLN A 524 -63.14 48.64 -28.68
N ASN A 525 -64.03 49.25 -29.46
CA ASN A 525 -64.41 48.82 -30.84
C ASN A 525 -64.71 47.32 -30.96
N ASN A 526 -65.55 46.78 -30.08
CA ASN A 526 -65.94 45.37 -30.01
C ASN A 526 -64.78 44.37 -29.63
N LEU A 527 -63.58 44.82 -29.37
CA LEU A 527 -62.48 44.03 -28.93
C LEU A 527 -62.14 44.31 -27.43
N VAL A 528 -61.85 43.28 -26.70
CA VAL A 528 -61.40 43.35 -25.31
C VAL A 528 -59.91 43.16 -25.33
N THR A 529 -59.20 44.03 -24.64
CA THR A 529 -57.73 43.92 -24.44
C THR A 529 -57.42 43.70 -22.98
N ILE A 530 -56.52 42.78 -22.70
CA ILE A 530 -55.96 42.55 -21.37
C ILE A 530 -54.42 42.59 -21.41
N LYS A 531 -53.83 42.89 -20.29
CA LYS A 531 -52.40 42.67 -20.06
C LYS A 531 -52.23 41.56 -19.05
N ILE A 532 -51.37 40.58 -19.36
CA ILE A 532 -50.99 39.46 -18.53
C ILE A 532 -49.53 39.66 -18.17
N GLU A 533 -49.26 39.78 -16.91
CA GLU A 533 -47.92 39.97 -16.36
C GLU A 533 -47.50 38.74 -15.57
N GLY A 534 -46.24 38.37 -15.63
CA GLY A 534 -45.71 37.24 -14.88
C GLY A 534 -44.21 37.07 -15.08
N ASP A 535 -43.62 36.18 -14.30
CA ASP A 535 -42.20 35.91 -14.31
C ASP A 535 -41.88 34.63 -15.10
N LEU A 536 -40.81 34.65 -15.90
CA LEU A 536 -40.32 33.48 -16.60
C LEU A 536 -39.75 32.46 -15.61
N PRO A 537 -40.22 31.23 -15.55
CA PRO A 537 -39.62 30.17 -14.74
C PRO A 537 -38.34 29.66 -15.38
N TRP A 538 -37.22 30.30 -15.11
CA TRP A 538 -35.91 30.01 -15.72
C TRP A 538 -35.47 28.55 -15.66
N GLU A 539 -35.96 27.79 -14.67
CA GLU A 539 -35.70 26.38 -14.53
C GLU A 539 -36.33 25.50 -15.63
N LYS A 540 -37.28 26.03 -16.36
CA LYS A 540 -38.02 25.33 -17.43
C LYS A 540 -37.65 25.77 -18.86
N TYR A 541 -36.76 26.75 -19.00
CA TYR A 541 -36.30 27.30 -20.28
C TYR A 541 -34.76 27.10 -20.48
#